data_24cef0cd8c9398f8c404c762a6890606
#
_entry.id   24cef0cd8c9398f8c404c762a6890606
#
_cell.length_a   1.000
_cell.length_b   1.000
_cell.length_c   1.000
_cell.angle_alpha   90.00
_cell.angle_beta   90.00
_cell.angle_gamma   90.00
#
_symmetry.space_group_name_H-M   'P 1'
#
loop_
_entity.id
_entity.type
_entity.pdbx_description
1 polymer ?
#
loop_
_entity_poly.entity_id
_entity_poly.type
_entity_poly.pdbx_seq_one_letter_code
_entity_poly.pdbx_strand_id
1 'polypeptide(L)'
;VKGTESRKRVCITDAKSAIRWYKQNAEELGIDPRIIVAGGGSAGGHISLLATTNPGLNDPRDPAKYDTTVAAYLLFNPALGAADAKDSEVDFLQHLKDDLPPAIVFFGSEDRWLKNGWKAASAKISSLNIADSVDVRIADGQGHGFFNKQPWTDITLIEADRFLKALGYLEGDPTLAMPKTGEKLKDANKTVDSTR
;
A
#
# COMPACT_ATOMS: atom_id res chain seq x y z
N VAL A 1 21.78 3.02 13.94
CA VAL A 1 21.23 1.79 13.32
C VAL A 1 22.13 1.40 12.16
N LYS A 2 22.79 0.24 12.22
CA LYS A 2 23.69 -0.28 11.19
C LYS A 2 22.95 -1.31 10.31
N GLY A 3 23.00 -1.13 8.97
CA GLY A 3 22.37 -2.03 8.00
C GLY A 3 20.96 -1.58 7.55
N THR A 4 20.56 -2.02 6.36
CA THR A 4 19.28 -1.66 5.75
C THR A 4 18.11 -2.38 6.43
N GLU A 5 18.27 -3.65 6.75
CA GLU A 5 17.29 -4.49 7.44
C GLU A 5 16.98 -3.94 8.84
N SER A 6 18.01 -3.56 9.58
CA SER A 6 17.86 -2.95 10.91
C SER A 6 17.08 -1.63 10.84
N ARG A 7 17.28 -0.81 9.80
CA ARG A 7 16.49 0.42 9.59
C ARG A 7 15.03 0.11 9.26
N LYS A 8 14.77 -0.88 8.40
CA LYS A 8 13.40 -1.31 8.07
C LYS A 8 12.65 -1.76 9.33
N ARG A 9 13.27 -2.56 10.19
CA ARG A 9 12.67 -3.01 11.47
C ARG A 9 12.25 -1.83 12.34
N VAL A 10 13.13 -0.85 12.53
CA VAL A 10 12.80 0.37 13.29
C VAL A 10 11.63 1.11 12.67
N CYS A 11 11.67 1.37 11.36
CA CYS A 11 10.58 2.08 10.69
C CYS A 11 9.22 1.34 10.78
N ILE A 12 9.23 0.01 10.73
CA ILE A 12 8.02 -0.81 10.90
C ILE A 12 7.51 -0.67 12.34
N THR A 13 8.39 -0.78 13.34
CA THR A 13 8.03 -0.59 14.75
C THR A 13 7.42 0.78 14.99
N ASP A 14 8.05 1.84 14.49
CA ASP A 14 7.57 3.22 14.62
C ASP A 14 6.20 3.42 13.93
N ALA A 15 6.01 2.83 12.74
CA ALA A 15 4.73 2.89 12.03
C ALA A 15 3.61 2.16 12.80
N LYS A 16 3.92 1.02 13.43
CA LYS A 16 2.97 0.31 14.32
C LYS A 16 2.60 1.19 15.52
N SER A 17 3.57 1.80 16.16
CA SER A 17 3.35 2.73 17.28
C SER A 17 2.48 3.91 16.86
N ALA A 18 2.70 4.46 15.64
CA ALA A 18 1.87 5.54 15.10
C ALA A 18 0.42 5.10 14.90
N ILE A 19 0.17 3.92 14.32
CA ILE A 19 -1.21 3.40 14.14
C ILE A 19 -1.90 3.25 15.50
N ARG A 20 -1.22 2.67 16.50
CA ARG A 20 -1.76 2.52 17.85
C ARG A 20 -2.05 3.87 18.51
N TRP A 21 -1.15 4.84 18.31
CA TRP A 21 -1.34 6.19 18.84
C TRP A 21 -2.58 6.85 18.24
N TYR A 22 -2.82 6.73 16.92
CA TYR A 22 -4.05 7.23 16.30
C TYR A 22 -5.30 6.56 16.88
N LYS A 23 -5.28 5.24 17.05
CA LYS A 23 -6.41 4.50 17.64
C LYS A 23 -6.64 4.89 19.10
N GLN A 24 -5.59 5.12 19.86
CA GLN A 24 -5.66 5.55 21.25
C GLN A 24 -6.27 6.94 21.40
N ASN A 25 -5.96 7.85 20.49
CA ASN A 25 -6.39 9.26 20.55
C ASN A 25 -7.54 9.56 19.59
N ALA A 26 -8.26 8.53 19.11
CA ALA A 26 -9.27 8.66 18.08
C ALA A 26 -10.39 9.62 18.45
N GLU A 27 -10.86 9.60 19.72
CA GLU A 27 -11.89 10.49 20.22
C GLU A 27 -11.43 11.97 20.20
N GLU A 28 -10.21 12.26 20.70
CA GLU A 28 -9.63 13.59 20.69
C GLU A 28 -9.41 14.13 19.28
N LEU A 29 -9.01 13.25 18.35
CA LEU A 29 -8.75 13.58 16.94
C LEU A 29 -10.05 13.67 16.11
N GLY A 30 -11.19 13.23 16.65
CA GLY A 30 -12.45 13.18 15.90
C GLY A 30 -12.42 12.20 14.72
N ILE A 31 -11.66 11.10 14.83
CA ILE A 31 -11.55 10.06 13.78
C ILE A 31 -12.20 8.76 14.22
N ASP A 32 -12.66 7.96 13.25
CA ASP A 32 -13.07 6.58 13.50
C ASP A 32 -11.84 5.66 13.51
N PRO A 33 -11.49 5.03 14.64
CA PRO A 33 -10.32 4.14 14.72
C PRO A 33 -10.43 2.88 13.86
N ARG A 34 -11.61 2.59 13.31
CA ARG A 34 -11.86 1.47 12.39
C ARG A 34 -11.54 1.84 10.94
N ILE A 35 -11.51 3.15 10.61
CA ILE A 35 -11.31 3.66 9.25
C ILE A 35 -9.95 4.35 9.17
N ILE A 36 -8.87 3.62 9.44
CA ILE A 36 -7.51 4.07 9.21
C ILE A 36 -7.03 3.49 7.88
N VAL A 37 -6.56 4.34 7.00
CA VAL A 37 -5.96 3.93 5.71
C VAL A 37 -4.45 4.08 5.82
N ALA A 38 -3.71 3.00 5.54
CA ALA A 38 -2.25 3.04 5.51
C ALA A 38 -1.77 3.17 4.07
N GLY A 39 -0.64 3.83 3.87
CA GLY A 39 -0.10 3.95 2.53
C GLY A 39 1.25 4.63 2.49
N GLY A 40 1.77 4.75 1.27
CA GLY A 40 3.01 5.46 1.03
C GLY A 40 3.68 5.09 -0.27
N GLY A 41 4.69 5.89 -0.61
CA GLY A 41 5.52 5.69 -1.79
C GLY A 41 6.76 4.86 -1.49
N SER A 42 7.15 3.96 -2.43
CA SER A 42 8.41 3.23 -2.36
C SER A 42 8.58 2.44 -1.05
N ALA A 43 9.58 2.75 -0.25
CA ALA A 43 9.79 2.17 1.07
C ALA A 43 8.61 2.41 2.02
N GLY A 44 7.90 3.54 1.90
CA GLY A 44 6.71 3.84 2.69
C GLY A 44 5.59 2.84 2.45
N GLY A 45 5.36 2.42 1.20
CA GLY A 45 4.40 1.35 0.88
C GLY A 45 4.78 0.01 1.49
N HIS A 46 6.07 -0.36 1.44
CA HIS A 46 6.58 -1.56 2.09
C HIS A 46 6.39 -1.53 3.61
N ILE A 47 6.76 -0.41 4.26
CA ILE A 47 6.61 -0.22 5.71
C ILE A 47 5.14 -0.28 6.11
N SER A 48 4.24 0.38 5.36
CA SER A 48 2.80 0.37 5.63
C SER A 48 2.22 -1.04 5.61
N LEU A 49 2.58 -1.85 4.62
CA LEU A 49 2.16 -3.25 4.56
C LEU A 49 2.65 -4.04 5.78
N LEU A 50 3.94 -3.95 6.12
CA LEU A 50 4.50 -4.71 7.24
C LEU A 50 4.07 -4.20 8.62
N ALA A 51 3.81 -2.91 8.77
CA ALA A 51 3.28 -2.37 10.03
C ALA A 51 1.92 -2.96 10.41
N THR A 52 1.18 -3.46 9.44
CA THR A 52 -0.17 -3.98 9.62
C THR A 52 -0.26 -5.51 9.54
N THR A 53 0.58 -6.15 8.72
CA THR A 53 0.54 -7.60 8.50
C THR A 53 1.54 -8.39 9.36
N ASN A 54 2.67 -7.79 9.76
CA ASN A 54 3.66 -8.46 10.62
C ASN A 54 3.20 -8.47 12.09
N PRO A 55 3.02 -9.62 12.74
CA PRO A 55 2.63 -9.70 14.14
C PRO A 55 3.76 -9.32 15.12
N GLY A 56 5.03 -9.41 14.67
CA GLY A 56 6.23 -9.04 15.41
C GLY A 56 6.53 -7.54 15.38
N LEU A 57 7.76 -7.17 15.70
CA LEU A 57 8.30 -5.80 15.66
C LEU A 57 7.43 -4.78 16.42
N ASN A 58 6.92 -5.14 17.59
CA ASN A 58 6.14 -4.26 18.43
C ASN A 58 7.05 -3.54 19.43
N ASP A 59 6.81 -2.25 19.68
CA ASP A 59 7.43 -1.54 20.81
C ASP A 59 6.77 -2.04 22.12
N PRO A 60 7.53 -2.53 23.10
CA PRO A 60 6.97 -3.01 24.37
C PRO A 60 6.30 -1.91 25.20
N ARG A 61 6.52 -0.63 24.87
CA ARG A 61 5.90 0.53 25.52
C ARG A 61 4.51 0.84 24.96
N ASP A 62 4.17 0.30 23.79
CA ASP A 62 2.87 0.52 23.16
C ASP A 62 1.75 -0.19 23.95
N PRO A 63 0.57 0.45 24.09
CA PRO A 63 -0.57 -0.18 24.74
C PRO A 63 -1.10 -1.35 23.94
N ALA A 64 -0.97 -2.57 24.48
CA ALA A 64 -1.32 -3.82 23.82
C ALA A 64 -2.81 -3.94 23.43
N LYS A 65 -3.70 -3.12 24.01
CA LYS A 65 -5.14 -3.12 23.70
C LYS A 65 -5.48 -2.58 22.30
N TYR A 66 -4.55 -1.84 21.65
CA TYR A 66 -4.75 -1.34 20.30
C TYR A 66 -3.96 -2.19 19.30
N ASP A 67 -4.67 -2.74 18.32
CA ASP A 67 -4.06 -3.47 17.20
C ASP A 67 -3.50 -2.51 16.14
N THR A 68 -2.87 -3.07 15.10
CA THR A 68 -2.32 -2.32 13.98
C THR A 68 -3.09 -2.58 12.67
N THR A 69 -4.31 -3.09 12.74
CA THR A 69 -5.15 -3.29 11.56
C THR A 69 -5.56 -1.97 10.93
N VAL A 70 -5.76 -1.97 9.62
CA VAL A 70 -6.21 -0.83 8.83
C VAL A 70 -7.37 -1.22 7.93
N ALA A 71 -8.12 -0.24 7.46
CA ALA A 71 -9.30 -0.46 6.63
C ALA A 71 -8.97 -0.63 5.14
N ALA A 72 -7.89 0.00 4.67
CA ALA A 72 -7.45 -0.07 3.27
C ALA A 72 -6.00 0.38 3.10
N TYR A 73 -5.46 0.16 1.89
CA TYR A 73 -4.12 0.64 1.51
C TYR A 73 -4.14 1.52 0.27
N LEU A 74 -3.30 2.57 0.30
CA LEU A 74 -2.93 3.40 -0.86
C LEU A 74 -1.43 3.25 -1.12
N LEU A 75 -1.04 2.46 -2.11
CA LEU A 75 0.35 2.06 -2.33
C LEU A 75 0.89 2.64 -3.65
N PHE A 76 1.95 3.43 -3.55
CA PHE A 76 2.58 4.09 -4.70
C PHE A 76 3.97 3.49 -4.92
N ASN A 77 4.15 2.67 -5.95
CA ASN A 77 5.40 1.98 -6.25
C ASN A 77 6.00 1.25 -5.03
N PRO A 78 5.26 0.39 -4.30
CA PRO A 78 5.78 -0.24 -3.09
C PRO A 78 7.07 -1.02 -3.37
N ALA A 79 8.11 -0.74 -2.58
CA ALA A 79 9.45 -1.28 -2.80
C ALA A 79 9.62 -2.67 -2.16
N LEU A 80 8.87 -3.65 -2.65
CA LEU A 80 9.01 -5.05 -2.25
C LEU A 80 10.21 -5.67 -2.97
N GLY A 81 11.18 -6.20 -2.25
CA GLY A 81 12.42 -6.68 -2.84
C GLY A 81 12.76 -8.13 -2.47
N ALA A 82 13.31 -8.88 -3.41
CA ALA A 82 13.80 -10.23 -3.14
C ALA A 82 14.88 -10.28 -2.05
N ALA A 83 15.60 -9.18 -1.81
CA ALA A 83 16.58 -9.09 -0.73
C ALA A 83 15.94 -9.13 0.66
N ASP A 84 14.65 -8.81 0.78
CA ASP A 84 13.91 -8.83 2.05
C ASP A 84 13.74 -10.26 2.58
N ALA A 85 13.76 -11.28 1.71
CA ALA A 85 13.73 -12.69 2.10
C ALA A 85 14.90 -13.13 3.00
N LYS A 86 15.95 -12.31 3.13
CA LYS A 86 17.05 -12.55 4.08
C LYS A 86 16.68 -12.27 5.53
N ASP A 87 15.61 -11.56 5.76
CA ASP A 87 15.09 -11.21 7.07
C ASP A 87 13.57 -11.38 7.09
N SER A 88 13.10 -12.48 7.66
CA SER A 88 11.68 -12.83 7.71
C SER A 88 10.79 -11.72 8.28
N GLU A 89 11.31 -10.91 9.20
CA GLU A 89 10.57 -9.81 9.81
C GLU A 89 10.30 -8.64 8.86
N VAL A 90 11.05 -8.52 7.77
CA VAL A 90 10.88 -7.48 6.75
C VAL A 90 10.47 -8.02 5.39
N ASP A 91 10.29 -9.33 5.27
CA ASP A 91 9.79 -9.98 4.06
C ASP A 91 8.26 -9.99 4.06
N PHE A 92 7.66 -9.11 3.27
CA PHE A 92 6.20 -9.03 3.16
C PHE A 92 5.56 -10.37 2.76
N LEU A 93 6.23 -11.18 1.95
CA LEU A 93 5.69 -12.48 1.54
C LEU A 93 5.50 -13.45 2.71
N GLN A 94 6.26 -13.33 3.79
CA GLN A 94 6.08 -14.16 4.98
C GLN A 94 4.83 -13.77 5.78
N HIS A 95 4.40 -12.51 5.66
CA HIS A 95 3.30 -11.95 6.45
C HIS A 95 2.00 -11.75 5.65
N LEU A 96 2.03 -11.94 4.32
CA LEU A 96 0.85 -11.84 3.47
C LEU A 96 -0.07 -13.04 3.69
N LYS A 97 -1.32 -12.77 4.07
CA LYS A 97 -2.40 -13.73 4.33
C LYS A 97 -3.64 -13.37 3.53
N ASP A 98 -4.67 -14.19 3.64
CA ASP A 98 -5.98 -14.04 2.97
C ASP A 98 -6.89 -12.95 3.58
N ASP A 99 -6.47 -12.35 4.70
CA ASP A 99 -7.16 -11.26 5.39
C ASP A 99 -6.61 -9.87 5.03
N LEU A 100 -5.86 -9.73 3.93
CA LEU A 100 -5.34 -8.43 3.49
C LEU A 100 -6.48 -7.47 3.17
N PRO A 101 -6.54 -6.28 3.81
CA PRO A 101 -7.51 -5.25 3.47
C PRO A 101 -7.45 -4.80 2.01
N PRO A 102 -8.54 -4.24 1.46
CA PRO A 102 -8.56 -3.70 0.12
C PRO A 102 -7.40 -2.74 -0.15
N ALA A 103 -6.78 -2.87 -1.31
CA ALA A 103 -5.62 -2.06 -1.69
C ALA A 103 -5.74 -1.52 -3.10
N ILE A 104 -5.38 -0.24 -3.31
CA ILE A 104 -5.05 0.27 -4.64
C ILE A 104 -3.54 0.45 -4.73
N VAL A 105 -2.96 -0.05 -5.82
CA VAL A 105 -1.51 -0.09 -6.01
C VAL A 105 -1.16 0.53 -7.35
N PHE A 106 -0.33 1.56 -7.32
CA PHE A 106 0.12 2.28 -8.51
C PHE A 106 1.55 1.90 -8.85
N PHE A 107 1.82 1.54 -10.12
CA PHE A 107 3.16 1.33 -10.64
C PHE A 107 3.38 2.03 -11.98
N GLY A 108 4.60 2.46 -12.24
CA GLY A 108 5.05 2.69 -13.59
C GLY A 108 5.45 1.38 -14.27
N SER A 109 5.17 1.22 -15.57
CA SER A 109 5.50 -0.02 -16.29
C SER A 109 7.00 -0.32 -16.33
N GLU A 110 7.84 0.72 -16.21
CA GLU A 110 9.30 0.61 -16.18
C GLU A 110 9.88 0.49 -14.77
N ASP A 111 9.03 0.45 -13.74
CA ASP A 111 9.50 0.30 -12.37
C ASP A 111 10.08 -1.10 -12.11
N ARG A 112 11.32 -1.13 -11.61
CA ARG A 112 11.99 -2.38 -11.24
C ARG A 112 11.24 -3.19 -10.17
N TRP A 113 10.53 -2.52 -9.27
CA TRP A 113 9.80 -3.19 -8.18
C TRP A 113 8.55 -3.91 -8.69
N LEU A 114 7.90 -3.38 -9.74
CA LEU A 114 6.85 -4.09 -10.45
C LEU A 114 7.38 -5.39 -11.07
N LYS A 115 8.52 -5.31 -11.77
CA LYS A 115 9.11 -6.43 -12.52
C LYS A 115 9.68 -7.54 -11.60
N ASN A 116 10.07 -7.19 -10.39
CA ASN A 116 10.72 -8.10 -9.44
C ASN A 116 9.82 -8.46 -8.24
N GLY A 117 9.81 -7.64 -7.20
CA GLY A 117 9.18 -7.98 -5.94
C GLY A 117 7.65 -8.06 -6.01
N TRP A 118 7.01 -7.14 -6.75
CA TRP A 118 5.57 -7.17 -6.91
C TRP A 118 5.07 -8.42 -7.65
N LYS A 119 5.83 -8.92 -8.60
CA LYS A 119 5.50 -10.16 -9.32
C LYS A 119 5.32 -11.34 -8.36
N ALA A 120 6.19 -11.48 -7.36
CA ALA A 120 6.08 -12.53 -6.35
C ALA A 120 4.89 -12.28 -5.41
N ALA A 121 4.65 -11.04 -4.99
CA ALA A 121 3.49 -10.67 -4.19
C ALA A 121 2.18 -10.94 -4.93
N SER A 122 2.06 -10.55 -6.19
CA SER A 122 0.89 -10.79 -7.03
C SER A 122 0.59 -12.28 -7.20
N ALA A 123 1.62 -13.12 -7.42
CA ALA A 123 1.45 -14.56 -7.49
C ALA A 123 0.90 -15.14 -6.16
N LYS A 124 1.39 -14.67 -5.02
CA LYS A 124 0.88 -15.08 -3.71
C LYS A 124 -0.54 -14.57 -3.45
N ILE A 125 -0.85 -13.32 -3.79
CA ILE A 125 -2.20 -12.73 -3.73
C ILE A 125 -3.19 -13.61 -4.51
N SER A 126 -2.85 -14.02 -5.73
CA SER A 126 -3.67 -14.91 -6.54
C SER A 126 -3.84 -16.29 -5.90
N SER A 127 -2.78 -16.87 -5.31
CA SER A 127 -2.84 -18.17 -4.64
C SER A 127 -3.69 -18.17 -3.36
N LEU A 128 -3.84 -17.00 -2.74
CA LEU A 128 -4.69 -16.78 -1.57
C LEU A 128 -6.16 -16.44 -1.94
N ASN A 129 -6.48 -16.34 -3.24
CA ASN A 129 -7.80 -15.95 -3.76
C ASN A 129 -8.29 -14.56 -3.29
N ILE A 130 -7.37 -13.61 -3.10
CA ILE A 130 -7.66 -12.23 -2.70
C ILE A 130 -7.33 -11.19 -3.79
N ALA A 131 -7.19 -11.65 -5.03
CA ALA A 131 -6.85 -10.76 -6.15
C ALA A 131 -7.89 -9.65 -6.40
N ASP A 132 -9.17 -9.95 -6.14
CA ASP A 132 -10.27 -9.00 -6.32
C ASP A 132 -10.26 -7.84 -5.31
N SER A 133 -9.56 -7.99 -4.19
CA SER A 133 -9.38 -6.92 -3.20
C SER A 133 -8.17 -6.02 -3.48
N VAL A 134 -7.38 -6.34 -4.51
CA VAL A 134 -6.16 -5.59 -4.85
C VAL A 134 -6.25 -5.03 -6.27
N ASP A 135 -6.51 -3.72 -6.35
CA ASP A 135 -6.63 -2.98 -7.62
C ASP A 135 -5.25 -2.45 -8.05
N VAL A 136 -4.71 -2.97 -9.15
CA VAL A 136 -3.37 -2.59 -9.65
C VAL A 136 -3.49 -1.69 -10.87
N ARG A 137 -2.95 -0.49 -10.78
CA ARG A 137 -2.98 0.56 -11.79
C ARG A 137 -1.58 0.83 -12.35
N ILE A 138 -1.43 0.73 -13.66
CA ILE A 138 -0.14 0.88 -14.36
C ILE A 138 -0.12 2.16 -15.20
N ALA A 139 0.89 3.00 -14.94
CA ALA A 139 1.25 4.14 -15.78
C ALA A 139 2.27 3.70 -16.84
N ASP A 140 1.85 3.66 -18.09
CA ASP A 140 2.67 3.19 -19.20
C ASP A 140 3.90 4.07 -19.44
N GLY A 141 5.06 3.48 -19.70
CA GLY A 141 6.34 4.17 -19.92
C GLY A 141 6.90 4.88 -18.70
N GLN A 142 6.27 4.77 -17.52
CA GLN A 142 6.71 5.48 -16.33
C GLN A 142 7.61 4.62 -15.44
N GLY A 143 8.59 5.28 -14.79
CA GLY A 143 9.50 4.66 -13.84
C GLY A 143 9.08 4.83 -12.38
N HIS A 144 10.01 4.52 -11.48
CA HIS A 144 9.82 4.68 -10.04
C HIS A 144 9.56 6.13 -9.63
N GLY A 145 8.55 6.37 -8.80
CA GLY A 145 8.23 7.71 -8.30
C GLY A 145 7.47 8.62 -9.28
N PHE A 146 6.90 8.07 -10.36
CA PHE A 146 6.14 8.84 -11.37
C PHE A 146 5.00 9.65 -10.75
N PHE A 147 4.37 9.15 -9.71
CA PHE A 147 3.26 9.79 -8.98
C PHE A 147 3.64 11.14 -8.33
N ASN A 148 4.94 11.48 -8.25
CA ASN A 148 5.42 12.79 -7.78
C ASN A 148 5.51 13.83 -8.90
N LYS A 149 5.10 13.51 -10.13
CA LYS A 149 5.21 14.39 -11.31
C LYS A 149 3.85 14.60 -11.95
N GLN A 150 3.57 15.83 -12.37
CA GLN A 150 2.40 16.09 -13.18
C GLN A 150 2.49 15.43 -14.57
N PRO A 151 1.40 14.92 -15.14
CA PRO A 151 0.03 14.97 -14.58
C PRO A 151 -0.28 13.79 -13.64
N TRP A 152 0.66 12.88 -13.42
CA TRP A 152 0.46 11.63 -12.71
C TRP A 152 0.12 11.82 -11.23
N THR A 153 0.61 12.90 -10.60
CA THR A 153 0.22 13.25 -9.23
C THR A 153 -1.30 13.38 -9.12
N ASP A 154 -1.91 14.19 -9.99
CA ASP A 154 -3.35 14.41 -9.95
C ASP A 154 -4.13 13.14 -10.34
N ILE A 155 -3.67 12.43 -11.37
CA ILE A 155 -4.30 11.18 -11.83
C ILE A 155 -4.32 10.13 -10.71
N THR A 156 -3.21 9.92 -10.02
CA THR A 156 -3.13 8.91 -8.94
C THR A 156 -3.95 9.33 -7.72
N LEU A 157 -4.00 10.61 -7.38
CA LEU A 157 -4.83 11.12 -6.28
C LEU A 157 -6.33 10.96 -6.59
N ILE A 158 -6.77 11.26 -7.82
CA ILE A 158 -8.16 11.09 -8.25
C ILE A 158 -8.56 9.61 -8.19
N GLU A 159 -7.71 8.70 -8.62
CA GLU A 159 -8.01 7.26 -8.56
C GLU A 159 -7.99 6.72 -7.11
N ALA A 160 -7.11 7.23 -6.24
CA ALA A 160 -7.10 6.91 -4.82
C ALA A 160 -8.39 7.40 -4.13
N ASP A 161 -8.84 8.62 -4.44
CA ASP A 161 -10.10 9.19 -3.94
C ASP A 161 -11.31 8.32 -4.38
N ARG A 162 -11.38 7.99 -5.67
CA ARG A 162 -12.42 7.11 -6.22
C ARG A 162 -12.43 5.73 -5.55
N PHE A 163 -11.26 5.17 -5.29
CA PHE A 163 -11.11 3.90 -4.59
C PHE A 163 -11.67 4.00 -3.16
N LEU A 164 -11.31 5.01 -2.40
CA LEU A 164 -11.81 5.22 -1.03
C LEU A 164 -13.32 5.50 -1.01
N LYS A 165 -13.83 6.23 -2.00
CA LYS A 165 -15.27 6.43 -2.18
C LYS A 165 -16.01 5.11 -2.46
N ALA A 166 -15.45 4.26 -3.33
CA ALA A 166 -16.04 2.94 -3.62
C ALA A 166 -16.12 2.03 -2.39
N LEU A 167 -15.18 2.20 -1.44
CA LEU A 167 -15.20 1.52 -0.14
C LEU A 167 -16.14 2.18 0.89
N GLY A 168 -16.76 3.32 0.56
CA GLY A 168 -17.65 4.06 1.47
C GLY A 168 -16.92 4.89 2.53
N TYR A 169 -15.62 5.16 2.35
CA TYR A 169 -14.82 5.95 3.29
C TYR A 169 -14.79 7.45 2.95
N LEU A 170 -15.17 7.80 1.73
CA LEU A 170 -15.33 9.18 1.29
C LEU A 170 -16.69 9.38 0.62
N GLU A 171 -17.23 10.59 0.72
CA GLU A 171 -18.44 11.02 0.05
C GLU A 171 -18.14 12.07 -1.04
N GLY A 172 -19.03 12.20 -2.03
CA GLY A 172 -18.86 13.14 -3.13
C GLY A 172 -17.96 12.60 -4.25
N ASP A 173 -17.64 13.46 -5.20
CA ASP A 173 -16.70 13.19 -6.28
C ASP A 173 -15.35 13.86 -6.00
N PRO A 174 -14.24 13.34 -6.57
CA PRO A 174 -12.94 13.96 -6.43
C PRO A 174 -12.98 15.45 -6.77
N THR A 175 -12.41 16.28 -5.92
CA THR A 175 -12.38 17.74 -6.14
C THR A 175 -11.35 18.16 -7.18
N LEU A 176 -10.34 17.33 -7.43
CA LEU A 176 -9.37 17.54 -8.49
C LEU A 176 -10.00 17.23 -9.85
N ALA A 177 -9.80 18.12 -10.82
CA ALA A 177 -10.19 17.88 -12.20
C ALA A 177 -9.18 16.94 -12.88
N MET A 178 -9.68 15.94 -13.62
CA MET A 178 -8.82 15.05 -14.41
C MET A 178 -8.00 15.87 -15.41
N PRO A 179 -6.67 15.73 -15.45
CA PRO A 179 -5.82 16.41 -16.42
C PRO A 179 -6.23 16.12 -17.87
N LYS A 180 -6.24 17.15 -18.71
CA LYS A 180 -6.60 17.02 -20.15
C LYS A 180 -5.41 16.65 -21.04
N THR A 181 -4.46 15.92 -20.49
CA THR A 181 -3.19 15.58 -21.15
C THR A 181 -3.23 14.25 -21.92
N GLY A 182 -4.29 13.46 -21.69
CA GLY A 182 -4.50 12.20 -22.38
C GLY A 182 -3.89 10.97 -21.72
N GLU A 183 -3.05 11.13 -20.69
CA GLU A 183 -2.49 10.04 -19.91
C GLU A 183 -3.58 9.32 -19.11
N LYS A 184 -3.45 7.98 -19.03
CA LYS A 184 -4.39 7.12 -18.30
C LYS A 184 -3.64 5.99 -17.61
N LEU A 185 -4.13 5.62 -16.44
CA LEU A 185 -3.73 4.39 -15.77
C LEU A 185 -4.44 3.20 -16.44
N LYS A 186 -3.68 2.14 -16.70
CA LYS A 186 -4.21 0.86 -17.15
C LYS A 186 -4.54 0.00 -15.94
N ASP A 187 -5.69 -0.67 -15.96
CA ASP A 187 -6.08 -1.65 -14.96
C ASP A 187 -5.38 -2.99 -15.29
N ALA A 188 -4.44 -3.39 -14.46
CA ALA A 188 -3.68 -4.62 -14.70
C ALA A 188 -4.55 -5.88 -14.52
N ASN A 189 -5.61 -5.82 -13.73
CA ASN A 189 -6.49 -6.96 -13.47
C ASN A 189 -7.41 -7.24 -14.68
N LYS A 190 -7.70 -6.22 -15.51
CA LYS A 190 -8.57 -6.35 -16.71
C LYS A 190 -7.82 -6.75 -17.97
N THR A 191 -6.49 -6.70 -18.00
CA THR A 191 -5.69 -7.01 -19.18
C THR A 191 -5.51 -8.52 -19.43
N VAL A 192 -5.96 -9.38 -18.53
CA VAL A 192 -5.82 -10.85 -18.65
C VAL A 192 -6.95 -11.50 -19.49
N ASP A 193 -8.07 -10.78 -19.71
CA ASP A 193 -9.27 -11.37 -20.32
C ASP A 193 -9.40 -11.18 -21.86
N SER A 194 -8.43 -10.52 -22.51
CA SER A 194 -8.49 -10.24 -23.97
C SER A 194 -7.66 -11.20 -24.83
N THR A 195 -7.18 -12.32 -24.27
CA THR A 195 -6.42 -13.37 -24.98
C THR A 195 -6.92 -14.80 -24.68
N ARG A 196 -8.24 -14.96 -24.62
CA ARG A 196 -8.88 -16.28 -24.68
C ARG A 196 -9.76 -16.39 -25.91
#